data_396c8440d1ed8bd0705e430413d01679
#
_entry.id   396c8440d1ed8bd0705e430413d01679
#
_cell.length_a   1.000
_cell.length_b   1.000
_cell.length_c   1.000
_cell.angle_alpha   90.00
_cell.angle_beta   90.00
_cell.angle_gamma   90.00
#
_symmetry.space_group_name_H-M   'P 1'
#
loop_
_entity.id
_entity.type
_entity.pdbx_description
1 polymer ?
#
loop_
_entity_poly.entity_id
_entity_poly.type
_entity_poly.pdbx_seq_one_letter_code
_entity_poly.pdbx_strand_id
1 'polypeptide(L)'
;MTKAIATIVLLIATIINISCDNSTIYNKYINADTRGWGKNEVMEYTIDSIAQTGTYNLTLGLRINNTYPFQNLNMLISQTIYPKNITYTDTITCRVTDRQGKMNGYGVTLYQYSMPAATMEYTKGDSIKVRVIHNMKREVLPGIVDI
;
A
#
# COMPACT_ATOMS: atom_id res chain seq x y z
N MET A 1 -30.65 41.77 14.16
CA MET A 1 -30.56 40.27 14.29
C MET A 1 -30.37 39.56 12.94
N THR A 2 -31.12 39.90 11.91
CA THR A 2 -31.02 39.28 10.58
C THR A 2 -29.64 39.40 9.89
N LYS A 3 -28.95 40.54 10.04
CA LYS A 3 -27.60 40.74 9.47
C LYS A 3 -26.54 39.87 10.17
N ALA A 4 -26.64 39.66 11.49
CA ALA A 4 -25.71 38.79 12.22
C ALA A 4 -25.88 37.34 11.86
N ILE A 5 -27.14 36.90 11.68
CA ILE A 5 -27.44 35.53 11.24
C ILE A 5 -26.92 35.26 9.82
N ALA A 6 -27.12 36.22 8.90
CA ALA A 6 -26.60 36.13 7.53
C ALA A 6 -25.06 36.01 7.50
N THR A 7 -24.37 36.75 8.35
CA THR A 7 -22.89 36.72 8.45
C THR A 7 -22.41 35.38 9.01
N ILE A 8 -23.09 34.84 10.01
CA ILE A 8 -22.77 33.51 10.58
C ILE A 8 -23.00 32.39 9.57
N VAL A 9 -24.11 32.41 8.82
CA VAL A 9 -24.39 31.44 7.76
C VAL A 9 -23.36 31.50 6.63
N LEU A 10 -22.93 32.71 6.25
CA LEU A 10 -21.89 32.88 5.24
C LEU A 10 -20.53 32.36 5.73
N LEU A 11 -20.20 32.55 7.01
CA LEU A 11 -18.96 32.04 7.62
C LEU A 11 -18.95 30.52 7.71
N ILE A 12 -20.08 29.89 8.02
CA ILE A 12 -20.22 28.43 8.06
C ILE A 12 -20.12 27.82 6.65
N ALA A 13 -20.68 28.49 5.63
CA ALA A 13 -20.63 28.02 4.25
C ALA A 13 -19.20 28.01 3.68
N THR A 14 -18.28 28.85 4.19
CA THR A 14 -16.88 28.88 3.75
C THR A 14 -16.01 27.76 4.36
N ILE A 15 -16.45 27.13 5.45
CA ILE A 15 -15.70 26.06 6.15
C ILE A 15 -15.95 24.69 5.52
N ILE A 16 -16.99 24.53 4.69
CA ILE A 16 -17.39 23.22 4.12
C ILE A 16 -16.57 22.85 2.88
N ASN A 17 -15.71 23.72 2.37
CA ASN A 17 -14.79 23.39 1.28
C ASN A 17 -13.50 22.69 1.77
N ILE A 18 -13.62 21.70 2.66
CA ILE A 18 -12.54 20.75 2.92
C ILE A 18 -12.56 19.79 1.72
N SER A 19 -11.85 20.18 0.67
CA SER A 19 -11.56 19.30 -0.45
C SER A 19 -10.84 18.07 0.13
N CYS A 20 -11.46 16.90 0.08
CA CYS A 20 -10.74 15.64 0.21
C CYS A 20 -9.69 15.63 -0.90
N ASP A 21 -8.43 15.73 -0.53
CA ASP A 21 -7.32 15.53 -1.44
C ASP A 21 -7.33 14.04 -1.85
N ASN A 22 -7.92 13.76 -3.00
CA ASN A 22 -8.00 12.42 -3.59
C ASN A 22 -6.66 12.12 -4.28
N SER A 23 -5.56 12.21 -3.52
CA SER A 23 -4.20 11.96 -4.01
C SER A 23 -3.94 10.48 -4.31
N THR A 24 -4.77 9.56 -3.80
CA THR A 24 -4.64 8.12 -4.03
C THR A 24 -5.36 7.72 -5.31
N ILE A 25 -4.59 7.29 -6.32
CA ILE A 25 -5.11 6.85 -7.62
C ILE A 25 -5.44 5.35 -7.69
N TYR A 26 -4.86 4.57 -6.78
CA TYR A 26 -5.02 3.12 -6.72
C TYR A 26 -4.88 2.61 -5.30
N ASN A 27 -5.79 1.76 -4.86
CA ASN A 27 -5.73 1.08 -3.57
C ASN A 27 -6.42 -0.28 -3.68
N LYS A 28 -5.66 -1.36 -3.52
CA LYS A 28 -6.16 -2.72 -3.61
C LYS A 28 -5.32 -3.64 -2.73
N TYR A 29 -5.98 -4.55 -2.02
CA TYR A 29 -5.37 -5.65 -1.29
C TYR A 29 -5.73 -6.98 -1.95
N ILE A 30 -4.77 -7.90 -2.00
CA ILE A 30 -4.97 -9.28 -2.47
C ILE A 30 -4.76 -10.20 -1.27
N ASN A 31 -5.74 -11.06 -1.02
CA ASN A 31 -5.66 -12.03 0.08
C ASN A 31 -4.64 -13.12 -0.26
N ALA A 32 -3.82 -13.49 0.73
CA ALA A 32 -3.03 -14.69 0.67
C ALA A 32 -3.90 -15.95 0.87
N ASP A 33 -3.39 -17.13 0.49
CA ASP A 33 -4.05 -18.40 0.79
C ASP A 33 -4.27 -18.56 2.31
N THR A 34 -5.32 -19.24 2.71
CA THR A 34 -5.67 -19.47 4.12
C THR A 34 -4.57 -20.18 4.92
N ARG A 35 -3.71 -20.94 4.23
CA ARG A 35 -2.54 -21.63 4.81
C ARG A 35 -1.34 -20.70 4.98
N GLY A 36 -1.38 -19.50 4.40
CA GLY A 36 -0.33 -18.51 4.37
C GLY A 36 0.15 -18.21 2.96
N TRP A 37 1.00 -17.20 2.83
CA TRP A 37 1.55 -16.74 1.55
C TRP A 37 2.63 -17.69 1.03
N GLY A 38 2.40 -18.29 -0.14
CA GLY A 38 3.33 -19.21 -0.78
C GLY A 38 4.48 -18.48 -1.48
N LYS A 39 5.69 -19.10 -1.49
CA LYS A 39 6.90 -18.53 -2.09
C LYS A 39 6.76 -18.24 -3.59
N ASN A 40 5.99 -19.07 -4.29
CA ASN A 40 5.73 -18.90 -5.72
C ASN A 40 4.41 -18.16 -6.01
N GLU A 41 3.71 -17.74 -4.98
CA GLU A 41 2.47 -16.98 -5.08
C GLU A 41 2.81 -15.50 -5.32
N VAL A 42 2.49 -15.02 -6.51
CA VAL A 42 2.75 -13.63 -6.90
C VAL A 42 1.51 -12.81 -6.63
N MET A 43 1.64 -11.77 -5.79
CA MET A 43 0.61 -10.74 -5.66
C MET A 43 0.79 -9.74 -6.81
N GLU A 44 -0.14 -9.77 -7.77
CA GLU A 44 -0.06 -8.95 -8.99
C GLU A 44 -1.13 -7.86 -8.99
N TYR A 45 -0.70 -6.63 -9.21
CA TYR A 45 -1.55 -5.44 -9.27
C TYR A 45 -1.36 -4.76 -10.61
N THR A 46 -2.47 -4.34 -11.23
CA THR A 46 -2.45 -3.61 -12.49
C THR A 46 -3.12 -2.26 -12.31
N ILE A 47 -2.42 -1.21 -12.68
CA ILE A 47 -2.93 0.15 -12.80
C ILE A 47 -3.03 0.43 -14.29
N ASP A 48 -4.27 0.47 -14.82
CA ASP A 48 -4.53 0.42 -16.25
C ASP A 48 -4.06 1.68 -17.01
N SER A 49 -4.17 2.84 -16.39
CA SER A 49 -3.73 4.09 -17.02
C SER A 49 -3.49 5.18 -16.00
N ILE A 50 -2.35 5.85 -16.11
CA ILE A 50 -2.03 7.07 -15.37
C ILE A 50 -2.77 8.25 -16.01
N ALA A 51 -3.61 8.93 -15.24
CA ALA A 51 -4.44 10.04 -15.74
C ALA A 51 -3.64 11.33 -15.98
N GLN A 52 -2.58 11.57 -15.21
CA GLN A 52 -1.77 12.78 -15.28
C GLN A 52 -0.30 12.45 -15.15
N THR A 53 0.54 13.12 -15.94
CA THR A 53 2.00 13.02 -15.78
C THR A 53 2.42 13.64 -14.45
N GLY A 54 3.27 12.94 -13.69
CA GLY A 54 3.75 13.42 -12.40
C GLY A 54 4.54 12.40 -11.61
N THR A 55 4.93 12.80 -10.41
CA THR A 55 5.63 11.94 -9.45
C THR A 55 4.62 11.22 -8.57
N TYR A 56 4.76 9.91 -8.48
CA TYR A 56 3.87 9.03 -7.72
C TYR A 56 4.65 8.24 -6.67
N ASN A 57 4.05 8.09 -5.50
CA ASN A 57 4.57 7.25 -4.44
C ASN A 57 3.83 5.90 -4.44
N LEU A 58 4.59 4.83 -4.56
CA LEU A 58 4.10 3.48 -4.34
C LEU A 58 4.30 3.13 -2.87
N THR A 59 3.21 2.76 -2.22
CA THR A 59 3.21 2.29 -0.83
C THR A 59 2.66 0.87 -0.81
N LEU A 60 3.39 -0.03 -0.16
CA LEU A 60 2.96 -1.40 0.05
C LEU A 60 2.25 -1.50 1.40
N GLY A 61 0.97 -1.86 1.39
CA GLY A 61 0.20 -2.22 2.57
C GLY A 61 0.33 -3.70 2.86
N LEU A 62 0.27 -4.10 4.12
CA LEU A 62 0.37 -5.49 4.55
C LEU A 62 -0.43 -5.69 5.82
N ARG A 63 -1.25 -6.75 5.89
CA ARG A 63 -1.95 -7.15 7.10
C ARG A 63 -1.49 -8.53 7.56
N ILE A 64 -1.09 -8.61 8.83
CA ILE A 64 -0.50 -9.80 9.46
C ILE A 64 -1.25 -10.08 10.75
N ASN A 65 -1.51 -11.35 11.05
CA ASN A 65 -2.04 -11.79 12.34
C ASN A 65 -0.95 -12.36 13.26
N ASN A 66 -1.32 -12.75 14.48
CA ASN A 66 -0.40 -13.22 15.52
C ASN A 66 0.28 -14.57 15.22
N THR A 67 -0.06 -15.25 14.14
CA THR A 67 0.55 -16.54 13.78
C THR A 67 1.82 -16.40 12.94
N TYR A 68 2.16 -15.17 12.51
CA TYR A 68 3.41 -14.91 11.81
C TYR A 68 4.61 -15.06 12.75
N PRO A 69 5.57 -15.96 12.46
CA PRO A 69 6.57 -16.36 13.46
C PRO A 69 7.90 -15.59 13.38
N PHE A 70 8.06 -14.66 12.44
CA PHE A 70 9.35 -13.99 12.20
C PHE A 70 9.33 -12.52 12.59
N GLN A 71 10.50 -11.98 12.94
CA GLN A 71 10.65 -10.55 13.23
C GLN A 71 10.58 -9.67 11.98
N ASN A 72 11.06 -10.17 10.86
CA ASN A 72 11.13 -9.43 9.61
C ASN A 72 10.43 -10.21 8.50
N LEU A 73 9.88 -9.49 7.54
CA LEU A 73 9.40 -10.01 6.26
C LEU A 73 10.16 -9.31 5.14
N ASN A 74 10.90 -10.09 4.35
CA ASN A 74 11.58 -9.59 3.16
C ASN A 74 10.73 -9.90 1.93
N MET A 75 10.52 -8.90 1.10
CA MET A 75 9.72 -8.97 -0.12
C MET A 75 10.52 -8.41 -1.28
N LEU A 76 10.35 -9.02 -2.45
CA LEU A 76 10.82 -8.49 -3.71
C LEU A 76 9.63 -7.87 -4.43
N ILE A 77 9.75 -6.62 -4.81
CA ILE A 77 8.76 -5.88 -5.57
C ILE A 77 9.33 -5.54 -6.95
N SER A 78 8.56 -5.80 -7.99
CA SER A 78 8.92 -5.40 -9.34
C SER A 78 7.79 -4.60 -9.98
N GLN A 79 8.16 -3.51 -10.66
CA GLN A 79 7.24 -2.62 -11.37
C GLN A 79 7.61 -2.61 -12.85
N THR A 80 6.68 -2.97 -13.71
CA THR A 80 6.83 -2.87 -15.15
C THR A 80 5.94 -1.77 -15.70
N ILE A 81 6.52 -0.84 -16.44
CA ILE A 81 5.84 0.32 -17.01
C ILE A 81 5.63 0.09 -18.50
N TYR A 82 4.38 0.16 -18.95
CA TYR A 82 4.01 0.04 -20.36
C TYR A 82 3.56 1.41 -20.92
N PRO A 83 3.76 1.66 -22.22
CA PRO A 83 4.30 0.78 -23.27
C PRO A 83 5.83 0.68 -23.29
N LYS A 84 6.55 1.41 -22.43
CA LYS A 84 8.03 1.45 -22.41
C LYS A 84 8.67 0.08 -22.14
N ASN A 85 7.94 -0.84 -21.52
CA ASN A 85 8.38 -2.18 -21.10
C ASN A 85 9.65 -2.17 -20.23
N ILE A 86 9.74 -1.18 -19.34
CA ILE A 86 10.86 -1.02 -18.40
C ILE A 86 10.44 -1.61 -17.06
N THR A 87 11.28 -2.48 -16.50
CA THR A 87 11.04 -3.10 -15.20
C THR A 87 12.08 -2.62 -14.18
N TYR A 88 11.58 -2.17 -13.03
CA TYR A 88 12.38 -1.85 -11.85
C TYR A 88 12.09 -2.88 -10.77
N THR A 89 13.12 -3.34 -10.09
CA THR A 89 13.00 -4.33 -9.02
C THR A 89 13.75 -3.85 -7.79
N ASP A 90 13.11 -3.98 -6.62
CA ASP A 90 13.69 -3.61 -5.34
C ASP A 90 13.30 -4.61 -4.25
N THR A 91 14.04 -4.60 -3.15
CA THR A 91 13.78 -5.44 -1.97
C THR A 91 13.32 -4.58 -0.80
N ILE A 92 12.18 -4.94 -0.23
CA ILE A 92 11.59 -4.24 0.92
C ILE A 92 11.63 -5.17 2.12
N THR A 93 12.06 -4.64 3.26
CA THR A 93 12.03 -5.33 4.54
C THR A 93 11.01 -4.68 5.46
N CYS A 94 9.97 -5.43 5.83
CA CYS A 94 9.04 -5.05 6.88
C CYS A 94 9.53 -5.57 8.22
N ARG A 95 9.75 -4.69 9.20
CA ARG A 95 9.99 -5.10 10.58
C ARG A 95 8.65 -5.37 11.25
N VAL A 96 8.27 -6.63 11.34
CA VAL A 96 6.97 -7.06 11.86
C VAL A 96 6.91 -6.95 13.38
N THR A 97 7.96 -7.42 14.09
CA THR A 97 8.03 -7.31 15.54
C THR A 97 9.30 -6.59 15.99
N ASP A 98 9.28 -6.10 17.22
CA ASP A 98 10.49 -5.67 17.93
C ASP A 98 11.30 -6.87 18.44
N ARG A 99 12.39 -6.58 19.18
CA ARG A 99 13.26 -7.63 19.77
C ARG A 99 12.57 -8.42 20.88
N GLN A 100 11.51 -7.88 21.47
CA GLN A 100 10.72 -8.49 22.55
C GLN A 100 9.55 -9.29 21.99
N GLY A 101 9.33 -9.29 20.66
CA GLY A 101 8.24 -10.00 19.98
C GLY A 101 6.94 -9.22 19.93
N LYS A 102 6.92 -7.94 20.32
CA LYS A 102 5.75 -7.08 20.19
C LYS A 102 5.57 -6.65 18.75
N MET A 103 4.33 -6.74 18.23
CA MET A 103 3.99 -6.32 16.87
C MET A 103 4.16 -4.79 16.72
N ASN A 104 4.83 -4.37 15.65
CA ASN A 104 5.07 -2.96 15.31
C ASN A 104 3.91 -2.34 14.49
N GLY A 105 3.01 -3.16 13.96
CA GLY A 105 1.87 -2.70 13.17
C GLY A 105 0.73 -2.14 14.03
N TYR A 106 -0.20 -1.44 13.38
CA TYR A 106 -1.41 -0.94 14.02
C TYR A 106 -2.46 -2.04 14.07
N GLY A 107 -3.01 -2.33 15.25
CA GLY A 107 -4.07 -3.30 15.43
C GLY A 107 -3.95 -4.08 16.73
N VAL A 108 -4.84 -5.06 16.91
CA VAL A 108 -4.88 -5.91 18.13
C VAL A 108 -4.73 -7.39 17.78
N THR A 109 -5.50 -7.89 16.83
CA THR A 109 -5.45 -9.29 16.34
C THR A 109 -4.97 -9.36 14.90
N LEU A 110 -5.23 -8.29 14.15
CA LEU A 110 -4.77 -8.06 12.79
C LEU A 110 -3.97 -6.77 12.77
N TYR A 111 -2.73 -6.84 12.37
CA TYR A 111 -1.78 -5.72 12.40
C TYR A 111 -1.52 -5.23 10.99
N GLN A 112 -1.74 -3.94 10.79
CA GLN A 112 -1.51 -3.27 9.52
C GLN A 112 -0.16 -2.58 9.51
N TYR A 113 0.56 -2.78 8.41
CA TYR A 113 1.84 -2.15 8.09
C TYR A 113 1.69 -1.37 6.79
N SER A 114 2.42 -0.27 6.70
CA SER A 114 2.50 0.56 5.50
C SER A 114 3.95 0.93 5.25
N MET A 115 4.45 0.58 4.08
CA MET A 115 5.87 0.75 3.75
C MET A 115 6.00 1.49 2.43
N PRO A 116 6.78 2.59 2.38
CA PRO A 116 7.13 3.20 1.11
C PRO A 116 7.94 2.20 0.28
N ALA A 117 7.54 1.99 -0.96
CA ALA A 117 8.15 1.03 -1.85
C ALA A 117 8.95 1.70 -2.97
N ALA A 118 8.43 2.76 -3.58
CA ALA A 118 9.12 3.51 -4.62
C ALA A 118 8.52 4.91 -4.76
N THR A 119 9.32 5.83 -5.28
CA THR A 119 8.88 7.12 -5.81
C THR A 119 9.34 7.21 -7.26
N MET A 120 8.39 7.38 -8.18
CA MET A 120 8.68 7.32 -9.62
C MET A 120 7.87 8.35 -10.39
N GLU A 121 8.42 8.80 -11.51
CA GLU A 121 7.71 9.64 -12.48
C GLU A 121 7.01 8.76 -13.51
N TYR A 122 5.70 8.93 -13.66
CA TYR A 122 4.91 8.30 -14.69
C TYR A 122 4.36 9.35 -15.64
N THR A 123 4.17 8.95 -16.89
CA THR A 123 3.59 9.77 -17.95
C THR A 123 2.11 9.43 -18.10
N LYS A 124 1.29 10.42 -18.42
CA LYS A 124 -0.12 10.18 -18.75
C LYS A 124 -0.24 9.09 -19.83
N GLY A 125 -1.10 8.10 -19.56
CA GLY A 125 -1.30 6.95 -20.42
C GLY A 125 -0.39 5.76 -20.10
N ASP A 126 0.64 5.90 -19.25
CA ASP A 126 1.42 4.76 -18.77
C ASP A 126 0.49 3.80 -17.99
N SER A 127 0.66 2.50 -18.19
CA SER A 127 0.07 1.44 -17.40
C SER A 127 1.16 0.74 -16.61
N ILE A 128 0.84 0.34 -15.37
CA ILE A 128 1.86 -0.17 -14.45
C ILE A 128 1.40 -1.52 -13.92
N LYS A 129 2.28 -2.51 -14.04
CA LYS A 129 2.10 -3.82 -13.42
C LYS A 129 3.07 -3.95 -12.25
N VAL A 130 2.55 -4.13 -11.05
CA VAL A 130 3.33 -4.34 -9.83
C VAL A 130 3.20 -5.79 -9.41
N ARG A 131 4.32 -6.46 -9.15
CA ARG A 131 4.37 -7.84 -8.68
C ARG A 131 5.15 -7.90 -7.38
N VAL A 132 4.59 -8.55 -6.38
CA VAL A 132 5.19 -8.74 -5.07
C VAL A 132 5.29 -10.22 -4.75
N ILE A 133 6.47 -10.67 -4.34
CA ILE A 133 6.72 -12.01 -3.82
C ILE A 133 7.49 -11.90 -2.51
N HIS A 134 7.33 -12.85 -1.61
CA HIS A 134 8.20 -12.88 -0.45
C HIS A 134 9.57 -13.51 -0.77
N ASN A 135 10.63 -12.95 -0.18
CA ASN A 135 12.01 -13.43 -0.32
C ASN A 135 12.50 -14.05 1.00
N MET A 136 11.68 -14.92 1.59
CA MET A 136 11.99 -15.66 2.79
C MET A 136 12.45 -17.08 2.45
N LYS A 137 13.20 -17.72 3.36
CA LYS A 137 13.66 -19.12 3.18
C LYS A 137 12.50 -20.12 3.24
N ARG A 138 11.44 -19.81 4.01
CA ARG A 138 10.29 -20.69 4.20
C ARG A 138 9.38 -20.68 2.97
N GLU A 139 8.86 -21.85 2.59
CA GLU A 139 8.00 -22.00 1.42
C GLU A 139 6.62 -21.37 1.58
N VAL A 140 6.03 -21.46 2.77
CA VAL A 140 4.74 -20.85 3.09
C VAL A 140 4.85 -20.04 4.36
N LEU A 141 4.43 -18.78 4.32
CA LEU A 141 4.45 -17.85 5.44
C LEU A 141 3.07 -17.79 6.08
N PRO A 142 2.86 -18.43 7.24
CA PRO A 142 1.60 -18.31 7.96
C PRO A 142 1.43 -16.89 8.49
N GLY A 143 0.19 -16.49 8.73
CA GLY A 143 -0.11 -15.21 9.36
C GLY A 143 -0.15 -14.00 8.44
N ILE A 144 0.28 -14.12 7.19
CA ILE A 144 0.04 -13.09 6.17
C ILE A 144 -1.42 -13.22 5.74
N VAL A 145 -2.18 -12.13 5.88
CA VAL A 145 -3.62 -12.12 5.54
C VAL A 145 -3.81 -11.55 4.14
N ASP A 146 -3.23 -10.40 3.87
CA ASP A 146 -3.25 -9.77 2.55
C ASP A 146 -2.12 -8.74 2.38
N ILE A 147 -1.92 -8.37 1.15
CA ILE A 147 -0.93 -7.38 0.72
C ILE A 147 -1.58 -6.41 -0.27
#